data_49b4a24e0fa72cba158ee27356b32e12
#
_entry.id   49b4a24e0fa72cba158ee27356b32e12
#
_cell.length_a   1.000
_cell.length_b   1.000
_cell.length_c   1.000
_cell.angle_alpha   90.00
_cell.angle_beta   90.00
_cell.angle_gamma   90.00
#
_symmetry.space_group_name_H-M   'P 1'
#
loop_
_entity.id
_entity.type
_entity.pdbx_description
1 polymer ?
#
loop_
_entity_poly.entity_id
_entity_poly.type
_entity_poly.pdbx_seq_one_letter_code
_entity_poly.pdbx_strand_id
1 'polypeptide(L)'
;MLALRQARAAGLEVRWLLAMLDESGLRLRSHGVPLGLMQAQAAALGLELVAPSASWDDYQAVFVAHLLELAGRGAQAAVFGDIDLQPHRDWEERVCAAAGLRAELPLWGRQRPELARAFIALGYSARVVCVDSRHVPDSFCGRLFDAAFIADLPPGVDACGENGEFHTFVFDGPEFAHAVVHAVTAVEPHLAPARFGGGRYVVARLERTDAV
;
A
#
# COMPACT_ATOMS: atom_id res chain seq x y z
N MET A 1 -5.47 4.20 0.40
CA MET A 1 -6.30 5.14 1.18
C MET A 1 -7.51 5.65 0.40
N LEU A 2 -7.37 6.13 -0.83
CA LEU A 2 -8.52 6.58 -1.64
C LEU A 2 -9.59 5.48 -1.80
N ALA A 3 -9.19 4.22 -2.01
CA ALA A 3 -10.12 3.10 -2.09
C ALA A 3 -10.90 2.90 -0.79
N LEU A 4 -10.25 2.98 0.38
CA LEU A 4 -10.92 2.93 1.69
C LEU A 4 -11.97 4.05 1.83
N ARG A 5 -11.61 5.28 1.45
CA ARG A 5 -12.52 6.42 1.45
C ARG A 5 -13.74 6.18 0.56
N GLN A 6 -13.52 5.72 -0.68
CA GLN A 6 -14.61 5.45 -1.62
C GLN A 6 -15.51 4.30 -1.14
N ALA A 7 -14.93 3.24 -0.57
CA ALA A 7 -15.68 2.13 -0.01
C ALA A 7 -16.58 2.60 1.15
N ARG A 8 -16.04 3.39 2.09
CA ARG A 8 -16.83 3.97 3.19
C ARG A 8 -17.92 4.93 2.66
N ALA A 9 -17.61 5.75 1.67
CA ALA A 9 -18.60 6.64 1.04
C ALA A 9 -19.73 5.88 0.31
N ALA A 10 -19.44 4.68 -0.19
CA ALA A 10 -20.43 3.77 -0.77
C ALA A 10 -21.23 2.98 0.29
N GLY A 11 -21.01 3.25 1.59
CA GLY A 11 -21.74 2.61 2.70
C GLY A 11 -21.15 1.26 3.15
N LEU A 12 -19.96 0.90 2.68
CA LEU A 12 -19.29 -0.32 3.14
C LEU A 12 -18.69 -0.10 4.54
N GLU A 13 -19.01 -1.00 5.47
CA GLU A 13 -18.36 -1.06 6.77
C GLU A 13 -17.02 -1.78 6.63
N VAL A 14 -15.93 -1.04 6.60
CA VAL A 14 -14.58 -1.60 6.55
C VAL A 14 -14.07 -1.84 7.96
N ARG A 15 -13.78 -3.09 8.29
CA ARG A 15 -13.39 -3.53 9.65
C ARG A 15 -11.93 -3.97 9.73
N TRP A 16 -11.40 -4.57 8.66
CA TRP A 16 -10.09 -5.20 8.66
C TRP A 16 -9.17 -4.56 7.63
N LEU A 17 -7.89 -4.51 7.98
CA LEU A 17 -6.78 -4.21 7.07
C LEU A 17 -5.94 -5.48 6.93
N LEU A 18 -6.01 -6.14 5.77
CA LEU A 18 -5.14 -7.29 5.46
C LEU A 18 -3.85 -6.79 4.83
N ALA A 19 -2.71 -7.11 5.44
CA ALA A 19 -1.40 -6.68 4.99
C ALA A 19 -0.41 -7.84 4.99
N MET A 20 0.15 -8.19 3.83
CA MET A 20 1.06 -9.32 3.69
C MET A 20 2.49 -8.94 4.10
N LEU A 21 3.03 -9.64 5.08
CA LEU A 21 4.41 -9.47 5.54
C LEU A 21 5.37 -10.36 4.74
N ASP A 22 6.64 -10.01 4.78
CA ASP A 22 7.72 -10.86 4.30
C ASP A 22 7.91 -12.11 5.18
N GLU A 23 8.83 -12.99 4.81
CA GLU A 23 9.11 -14.23 5.55
C GLU A 23 9.58 -14.00 6.97
N SER A 24 10.15 -12.83 7.27
CA SER A 24 10.56 -12.46 8.63
C SER A 24 9.38 -12.16 9.55
N GLY A 25 8.21 -11.81 8.98
CA GLY A 25 7.05 -11.34 9.72
C GLY A 25 7.21 -9.94 10.32
N LEU A 26 8.26 -9.20 9.94
CA LEU A 26 8.60 -7.91 10.56
C LEU A 26 8.26 -6.70 9.68
N ARG A 27 8.09 -6.91 8.37
CA ARG A 27 7.91 -5.83 7.39
C ARG A 27 6.90 -6.20 6.32
N LEU A 28 6.23 -5.20 5.77
CA LEU A 28 5.44 -5.37 4.54
C LEU A 28 6.34 -5.85 3.41
N ARG A 29 5.87 -6.84 2.67
CA ARG A 29 6.62 -7.50 1.61
C ARG A 29 7.11 -6.54 0.52
N SER A 30 6.23 -5.73 -0.04
CA SER A 30 6.57 -4.85 -1.17
C SER A 30 7.07 -3.47 -0.76
N HIS A 31 6.65 -2.96 0.39
CA HIS A 31 6.93 -1.59 0.81
C HIS A 31 8.05 -1.49 1.86
N GLY A 32 8.45 -2.63 2.46
CA GLY A 32 9.44 -2.65 3.54
C GLY A 32 9.03 -1.93 4.82
N VAL A 33 7.79 -1.48 4.93
CA VAL A 33 7.26 -0.77 6.11
C VAL A 33 7.22 -1.72 7.31
N PRO A 34 7.77 -1.34 8.48
CA PRO A 34 7.75 -2.16 9.68
C PRO A 34 6.32 -2.48 10.17
N LEU A 35 6.12 -3.69 10.68
CA LEU A 35 4.83 -4.14 11.24
C LEU A 35 4.29 -3.16 12.30
N GLY A 36 5.16 -2.62 13.17
CA GLY A 36 4.73 -1.65 14.19
C GLY A 36 4.12 -0.36 13.62
N LEU A 37 4.55 0.09 12.44
CA LEU A 37 3.92 1.22 11.74
C LEU A 37 2.59 0.83 11.10
N MET A 38 2.45 -0.40 10.60
CA MET A 38 1.17 -0.91 10.10
C MET A 38 0.14 -1.08 11.21
N GLN A 39 0.57 -1.52 12.38
CA GLN A 39 -0.28 -1.59 13.59
C GLN A 39 -0.78 -0.20 13.99
N ALA A 40 0.12 0.79 14.00
CA ALA A 40 -0.24 2.17 14.31
C ALA A 40 -1.19 2.76 13.24
N GLN A 41 -0.95 2.48 11.95
CA GLN A 41 -1.82 2.91 10.85
C GLN A 41 -3.22 2.31 10.98
N ALA A 42 -3.32 1.00 11.20
CA ALA A 42 -4.60 0.32 11.38
C ALA A 42 -5.37 0.88 12.59
N ALA A 43 -4.69 1.09 13.72
CA ALA A 43 -5.28 1.69 14.93
C ALA A 43 -5.79 3.11 14.65
N ALA A 44 -4.99 3.96 13.98
CA ALA A 44 -5.38 5.32 13.63
C ALA A 44 -6.59 5.37 12.68
N LEU A 45 -6.76 4.34 11.84
CA LEU A 45 -7.91 4.18 10.93
C LEU A 45 -9.13 3.52 11.59
N GLY A 46 -9.02 3.04 12.83
CA GLY A 46 -10.06 2.27 13.51
C GLY A 46 -10.29 0.88 12.90
N LEU A 47 -9.24 0.27 12.35
CA LEU A 47 -9.29 -1.04 11.71
C LEU A 47 -8.53 -2.09 12.51
N GLU A 48 -9.01 -3.33 12.47
CA GLU A 48 -8.24 -4.47 12.96
C GLU A 48 -7.23 -4.90 11.90
N LEU A 49 -5.95 -4.98 12.29
CA LEU A 49 -4.88 -5.43 11.39
C LEU A 49 -4.82 -6.97 11.38
N VAL A 50 -4.87 -7.54 10.18
CA VAL A 50 -4.54 -8.94 9.89
C VAL A 50 -3.26 -8.95 9.06
N ALA A 51 -2.16 -9.45 9.62
CA ALA A 51 -0.84 -9.30 9.03
C ALA A 51 -0.08 -10.65 8.97
N PRO A 52 -0.51 -11.56 8.08
CA PRO A 52 0.20 -12.82 7.89
C PRO A 52 1.52 -12.63 7.15
N SER A 53 2.49 -13.49 7.48
CA SER A 53 3.72 -13.62 6.70
C SER A 53 3.61 -14.74 5.67
N ALA A 54 4.23 -14.54 4.49
CA ALA A 54 4.27 -15.53 3.44
C ALA A 54 5.57 -15.43 2.63
N SER A 55 6.03 -16.51 2.05
CA SER A 55 6.98 -16.46 0.94
C SER A 55 6.27 -16.01 -0.35
N TRP A 56 7.02 -15.70 -1.40
CA TRP A 56 6.37 -15.44 -2.70
C TRP A 56 5.68 -16.69 -3.26
N ASP A 57 6.21 -17.87 -2.97
CA ASP A 57 5.65 -19.13 -3.46
C ASP A 57 4.32 -19.46 -2.74
N ASP A 58 4.19 -19.06 -1.47
CA ASP A 58 2.99 -19.31 -0.66
C ASP A 58 2.02 -18.12 -0.63
N TYR A 59 2.40 -16.98 -1.22
CA TYR A 59 1.68 -15.71 -1.10
C TYR A 59 0.17 -15.84 -1.36
N GLN A 60 -0.20 -16.43 -2.50
CA GLN A 60 -1.61 -16.57 -2.86
C GLN A 60 -2.35 -17.51 -1.91
N ALA A 61 -1.73 -18.64 -1.53
CA ALA A 61 -2.37 -19.61 -0.64
C ALA A 61 -2.64 -19.01 0.75
N VAL A 62 -1.65 -18.28 1.31
CA VAL A 62 -1.80 -17.59 2.61
C VAL A 62 -2.84 -16.47 2.50
N PHE A 63 -2.83 -15.69 1.41
CA PHE A 63 -3.80 -14.62 1.18
C PHE A 63 -5.23 -15.16 1.15
N VAL A 64 -5.49 -16.22 0.38
CA VAL A 64 -6.82 -16.85 0.28
C VAL A 64 -7.24 -17.46 1.62
N ALA A 65 -6.33 -18.10 2.37
CA ALA A 65 -6.64 -18.65 3.69
C ALA A 65 -7.14 -17.57 4.66
N HIS A 66 -6.52 -16.39 4.66
CA HIS A 66 -6.97 -15.28 5.51
C HIS A 66 -8.25 -14.61 4.99
N LEU A 67 -8.47 -14.56 3.67
CA LEU A 67 -9.78 -14.14 3.14
C LEU A 67 -10.89 -15.09 3.58
N LEU A 68 -10.68 -16.41 3.60
CA LEU A 68 -11.62 -17.40 4.10
C LEU A 68 -11.90 -17.23 5.60
N GLU A 69 -10.86 -16.99 6.39
CA GLU A 69 -11.01 -16.68 7.82
C GLU A 69 -11.88 -15.44 8.02
N LEU A 70 -11.59 -14.36 7.31
CA LEU A 70 -12.36 -13.12 7.39
C LEU A 70 -13.81 -13.29 6.89
N ALA A 71 -14.02 -14.09 5.84
CA ALA A 71 -15.36 -14.45 5.39
C ALA A 71 -16.14 -15.18 6.51
N GLY A 72 -15.49 -16.12 7.21
CA GLY A 72 -16.06 -16.79 8.40
C GLY A 72 -16.37 -15.83 9.57
N ARG A 73 -15.68 -14.68 9.64
CA ARG A 73 -15.93 -13.60 10.60
C ARG A 73 -16.95 -12.57 10.10
N GLY A 74 -17.56 -12.79 8.92
CA GLY A 74 -18.64 -11.98 8.36
C GLY A 74 -18.22 -10.99 7.29
N ALA A 75 -16.99 -11.03 6.79
CA ALA A 75 -16.62 -10.25 5.61
C ALA A 75 -17.44 -10.71 4.39
N GLN A 76 -17.85 -9.79 3.55
CA GLN A 76 -18.62 -10.04 2.33
C GLN A 76 -17.87 -9.57 1.07
N ALA A 77 -16.89 -8.73 1.24
CA ALA A 77 -16.08 -8.18 0.16
C ALA A 77 -14.67 -7.85 0.65
N ALA A 78 -13.72 -7.80 -0.28
CA ALA A 78 -12.40 -7.20 -0.08
C ALA A 78 -12.26 -5.99 -1.00
N VAL A 79 -11.67 -4.89 -0.50
CA VAL A 79 -11.51 -3.63 -1.22
C VAL A 79 -10.05 -3.48 -1.62
N PHE A 80 -9.83 -3.23 -2.91
CA PHE A 80 -8.50 -3.06 -3.49
C PHE A 80 -8.31 -1.65 -4.03
N GLY A 81 -7.06 -1.23 -4.16
CA GLY A 81 -6.72 0.11 -4.62
C GLY A 81 -6.31 0.19 -6.09
N ASP A 82 -6.38 -0.92 -6.80
CA ASP A 82 -5.92 -1.04 -8.17
C ASP A 82 -6.78 -0.19 -9.13
N ILE A 83 -6.10 0.38 -10.14
CA ILE A 83 -6.67 1.44 -10.97
C ILE A 83 -7.02 0.92 -12.39
N ASP A 84 -6.09 0.22 -13.05
CA ASP A 84 -6.25 -0.15 -14.46
C ASP A 84 -5.39 -1.32 -14.93
N LEU A 85 -4.64 -1.98 -14.06
CA LEU A 85 -3.82 -3.15 -14.40
C LEU A 85 -4.68 -4.42 -14.41
N GLN A 86 -5.14 -4.83 -15.60
CA GLN A 86 -6.05 -5.98 -15.76
C GLN A 86 -5.55 -7.27 -15.09
N PRO A 87 -4.23 -7.65 -15.15
CA PRO A 87 -3.76 -8.84 -14.46
C PRO A 87 -3.93 -8.80 -12.94
N HIS A 88 -3.87 -7.61 -12.32
CA HIS A 88 -4.10 -7.44 -10.88
C HIS A 88 -5.57 -7.67 -10.56
N ARG A 89 -6.48 -7.02 -11.29
CA ARG A 89 -7.91 -7.22 -11.14
C ARG A 89 -8.31 -8.70 -11.32
N ASP A 90 -7.81 -9.36 -12.34
CA ASP A 90 -8.09 -10.78 -12.58
C ASP A 90 -7.64 -11.66 -11.41
N TRP A 91 -6.50 -11.32 -10.79
CA TRP A 91 -6.01 -12.00 -9.61
C TRP A 91 -6.88 -11.72 -8.40
N GLU A 92 -7.24 -10.47 -8.14
CA GLU A 92 -8.08 -10.04 -7.01
C GLU A 92 -9.47 -10.66 -7.06
N GLU A 93 -10.12 -10.62 -8.22
CA GLU A 93 -11.42 -11.27 -8.45
C GLU A 93 -11.33 -12.78 -8.21
N ARG A 94 -10.28 -13.43 -8.69
CA ARG A 94 -10.06 -14.87 -8.51
C ARG A 94 -9.85 -15.27 -7.05
N VAL A 95 -9.01 -14.55 -6.30
CA VAL A 95 -8.74 -14.89 -4.89
C VAL A 95 -9.95 -14.57 -3.99
N CYS A 96 -10.69 -13.52 -4.30
CA CYS A 96 -11.95 -13.22 -3.62
C CYS A 96 -13.01 -14.30 -3.89
N ALA A 97 -13.18 -14.71 -5.14
CA ALA A 97 -14.13 -15.77 -5.51
C ALA A 97 -13.78 -17.10 -4.81
N ALA A 98 -12.49 -17.43 -4.67
CA ALA A 98 -12.05 -18.62 -3.93
C ALA A 98 -12.43 -18.58 -2.44
N ALA A 99 -12.62 -17.39 -1.87
CA ALA A 99 -13.04 -17.18 -0.49
C ALA A 99 -14.55 -16.87 -0.34
N GLY A 100 -15.32 -16.87 -1.44
CA GLY A 100 -16.74 -16.50 -1.44
C GLY A 100 -16.98 -15.00 -1.19
N LEU A 101 -16.00 -14.16 -1.44
CA LEU A 101 -16.06 -12.70 -1.27
C LEU A 101 -16.23 -12.01 -2.63
N ARG A 102 -16.77 -10.79 -2.61
CA ARG A 102 -16.71 -9.89 -3.76
C ARG A 102 -15.39 -9.10 -3.75
N ALA A 103 -14.80 -8.88 -4.91
CA ALA A 103 -13.73 -7.90 -5.10
C ALA A 103 -14.35 -6.53 -5.40
N GLU A 104 -14.01 -5.52 -4.62
CA GLU A 104 -14.46 -4.14 -4.80
C GLU A 104 -13.26 -3.28 -5.19
N LEU A 105 -13.28 -2.75 -6.42
CA LEU A 105 -12.23 -1.90 -6.97
C LEU A 105 -12.76 -0.49 -7.23
N PRO A 106 -12.96 0.34 -6.19
CA PRO A 106 -13.65 1.63 -6.32
C PRO A 106 -12.87 2.69 -7.11
N LEU A 107 -11.60 2.42 -7.41
CA LEU A 107 -10.76 3.31 -8.23
C LEU A 107 -10.59 2.84 -9.67
N TRP A 108 -11.19 1.70 -10.03
CA TRP A 108 -11.02 1.09 -11.34
C TRP A 108 -11.47 2.01 -12.49
N GLY A 109 -10.60 2.15 -13.49
CA GLY A 109 -10.83 3.00 -14.67
C GLY A 109 -10.68 4.50 -14.41
N ARG A 110 -10.26 4.92 -13.21
CA ARG A 110 -10.00 6.34 -12.92
C ARG A 110 -8.66 6.79 -13.51
N GLN A 111 -8.57 8.06 -13.81
CA GLN A 111 -7.33 8.63 -14.37
C GLN A 111 -6.27 8.79 -13.27
N ARG A 112 -5.10 8.15 -13.44
CA ARG A 112 -3.99 8.15 -12.46
C ARG A 112 -3.57 9.56 -12.03
N PRO A 113 -3.35 10.55 -12.93
CA PRO A 113 -2.98 11.90 -12.51
C PRO A 113 -4.06 12.62 -11.70
N GLU A 114 -5.34 12.29 -11.92
CA GLU A 114 -6.44 12.84 -11.14
C GLU A 114 -6.46 12.25 -9.72
N LEU A 115 -6.22 10.94 -9.58
CA LEU A 115 -6.14 10.27 -8.30
C LEU A 115 -4.98 10.80 -7.45
N ALA A 116 -3.79 10.99 -8.04
CA ALA A 116 -2.65 11.55 -7.36
C ALA A 116 -2.93 12.98 -6.85
N ARG A 117 -3.53 13.84 -7.69
CA ARG A 117 -3.95 15.18 -7.27
C ARG A 117 -5.04 15.16 -6.21
N ALA A 118 -6.04 14.28 -6.35
CA ALA A 118 -7.12 14.14 -5.38
C ALA A 118 -6.60 13.69 -4.01
N PHE A 119 -5.62 12.77 -3.98
CA PHE A 119 -4.96 12.33 -2.74
C PHE A 119 -4.38 13.52 -1.97
N ILE A 120 -3.63 14.38 -2.65
CA ILE A 120 -3.02 15.58 -2.05
C ILE A 120 -4.09 16.60 -1.65
N ALA A 121 -5.06 16.88 -2.53
CA ALA A 121 -6.11 17.87 -2.29
C ALA A 121 -7.02 17.49 -1.12
N LEU A 122 -7.19 16.19 -0.86
CA LEU A 122 -7.96 15.69 0.29
C LEU A 122 -7.17 15.76 1.61
N GLY A 123 -5.90 16.16 1.60
CA GLY A 123 -5.08 16.32 2.79
C GLY A 123 -4.43 15.05 3.30
N TYR A 124 -4.31 14.02 2.47
CA TYR A 124 -3.50 12.85 2.84
C TYR A 124 -2.02 13.18 2.85
N SER A 125 -1.31 12.61 3.79
CA SER A 125 0.13 12.69 3.92
C SER A 125 0.75 11.31 3.74
N ALA A 126 1.71 11.20 2.82
CA ALA A 126 2.42 9.95 2.55
C ALA A 126 3.92 10.18 2.40
N ARG A 127 4.69 9.16 2.75
CA ARG A 127 6.15 9.10 2.58
C ARG A 127 6.48 8.12 1.48
N VAL A 128 7.32 8.52 0.53
CA VAL A 128 7.88 7.61 -0.47
C VAL A 128 8.89 6.70 0.24
N VAL A 129 8.61 5.41 0.27
CA VAL A 129 9.39 4.44 1.05
C VAL A 129 10.26 3.53 0.21
N CYS A 130 9.99 3.46 -1.08
CA CYS A 130 10.77 2.69 -2.04
C CYS A 130 10.71 3.36 -3.40
N VAL A 131 11.83 3.39 -4.11
CA VAL A 131 11.89 3.83 -5.51
C VAL A 131 12.67 2.81 -6.34
N ASP A 132 12.23 2.59 -7.58
CA ASP A 132 12.99 1.87 -8.58
C ASP A 132 13.96 2.84 -9.27
N SER A 133 15.27 2.66 -9.03
CA SER A 133 16.32 3.55 -9.54
C SER A 133 16.42 3.58 -11.09
N ARG A 134 15.72 2.67 -11.78
CA ARG A 134 15.64 2.67 -13.25
C ARG A 134 14.69 3.76 -13.76
N HIS A 135 13.72 4.17 -12.96
CA HIS A 135 12.64 5.08 -13.34
C HIS A 135 12.67 6.39 -12.56
N VAL A 136 13.01 6.33 -11.27
CA VAL A 136 12.95 7.47 -10.36
C VAL A 136 14.31 7.67 -9.68
N PRO A 137 14.86 8.89 -9.63
CA PRO A 137 16.12 9.17 -8.93
C PRO A 137 16.07 8.75 -7.46
N ASP A 138 17.18 8.22 -6.93
CA ASP A 138 17.32 7.79 -5.54
C ASP A 138 16.90 8.85 -4.52
N SER A 139 17.14 10.13 -4.85
CA SER A 139 16.81 11.29 -3.99
C SER A 139 15.30 11.48 -3.74
N PHE A 140 14.44 10.77 -4.48
CA PHE A 140 13.00 10.78 -4.24
C PHE A 140 12.59 9.89 -3.08
N CYS A 141 13.42 8.88 -2.74
CA CYS A 141 13.16 8.03 -1.60
C CYS A 141 13.25 8.82 -0.29
N GLY A 142 12.28 8.66 0.59
CA GLY A 142 12.16 9.41 1.84
C GLY A 142 11.44 10.75 1.72
N ARG A 143 11.14 11.25 0.52
CA ARG A 143 10.36 12.49 0.33
C ARG A 143 8.90 12.31 0.73
N LEU A 144 8.23 13.43 0.99
CA LEU A 144 6.77 13.46 1.06
C LEU A 144 6.19 13.33 -0.36
N PHE A 145 5.08 12.63 -0.46
CA PHE A 145 4.28 12.56 -1.68
C PHE A 145 3.34 13.78 -1.70
N ASP A 146 3.80 14.84 -2.31
CA ASP A 146 3.14 16.15 -2.38
C ASP A 146 3.16 16.72 -3.81
N ALA A 147 2.66 17.95 -3.98
CA ALA A 147 2.63 18.59 -5.28
C ALA A 147 4.03 18.83 -5.86
N ALA A 148 5.03 19.10 -5.02
CA ALA A 148 6.42 19.25 -5.46
C ALA A 148 7.00 17.91 -5.92
N PHE A 149 6.70 16.82 -5.20
CA PHE A 149 7.08 15.48 -5.64
C PHE A 149 6.54 15.17 -7.03
N ILE A 150 5.24 15.40 -7.27
CA ILE A 150 4.62 15.14 -8.58
C ILE A 150 5.24 16.02 -9.68
N ALA A 151 5.49 17.29 -9.39
CA ALA A 151 6.09 18.23 -10.36
C ALA A 151 7.52 17.86 -10.74
N ASP A 152 8.27 17.25 -9.82
CA ASP A 152 9.66 16.85 -10.03
C ASP A 152 9.81 15.46 -10.68
N LEU A 153 8.72 14.67 -10.82
CA LEU A 153 8.79 13.33 -11.42
C LEU A 153 9.38 13.39 -12.84
N PRO A 154 10.27 12.47 -13.19
CA PRO A 154 10.79 12.38 -14.55
C PRO A 154 9.67 12.20 -15.58
N PRO A 155 9.82 12.69 -16.81
CA PRO A 155 8.85 12.48 -17.88
C PRO A 155 8.54 11.00 -18.10
N GLY A 156 7.26 10.66 -18.16
CA GLY A 156 6.80 9.29 -18.38
C GLY A 156 6.66 8.42 -17.12
N VAL A 157 7.07 8.91 -15.96
CA VAL A 157 6.81 8.24 -14.67
C VAL A 157 5.36 8.46 -14.26
N ASP A 158 4.70 7.39 -13.85
CA ASP A 158 3.33 7.46 -13.38
C ASP A 158 3.22 8.17 -12.01
N ALA A 159 2.33 9.15 -11.93
CA ALA A 159 2.12 9.90 -10.69
C ALA A 159 1.54 9.05 -9.53
N CYS A 160 0.94 7.89 -9.82
CA CYS A 160 0.47 6.95 -8.80
C CYS A 160 1.48 5.84 -8.47
N GLY A 161 2.53 5.67 -9.29
CA GLY A 161 3.52 4.60 -9.12
C GLY A 161 2.98 3.20 -9.43
N GLU A 162 1.90 3.09 -10.22
CA GLU A 162 1.20 1.83 -10.50
C GLU A 162 2.03 0.80 -11.29
N ASN A 163 3.06 1.26 -12.01
CA ASN A 163 3.97 0.35 -12.72
C ASN A 163 5.17 -0.08 -11.86
N GLY A 164 5.12 0.21 -10.54
CA GLY A 164 6.17 -0.15 -9.59
C GLY A 164 7.33 0.84 -9.51
N GLU A 165 7.17 2.06 -10.03
CA GLU A 165 8.22 3.08 -10.02
C GLU A 165 8.58 3.53 -8.61
N PHE A 166 7.59 3.59 -7.72
CA PHE A 166 7.78 3.90 -6.31
C PHE A 166 6.62 3.37 -5.46
N HIS A 167 6.87 3.26 -4.15
CA HIS A 167 5.85 2.91 -3.15
C HIS A 167 5.79 3.94 -2.04
N THR A 168 4.62 4.08 -1.42
CA THR A 168 4.37 5.05 -0.35
C THR A 168 3.84 4.40 0.91
N PHE A 169 4.09 5.04 2.06
CA PHE A 169 3.44 4.78 3.34
C PHE A 169 2.58 6.01 3.70
N VAL A 170 1.27 5.83 3.75
CA VAL A 170 0.33 6.89 4.16
C VAL A 170 0.27 6.93 5.67
N PHE A 171 0.54 8.08 6.26
CA PHE A 171 0.67 8.22 7.70
C PHE A 171 -0.32 9.22 8.33
N ASP A 172 -1.07 9.96 7.50
CA ASP A 172 -2.08 10.90 7.97
C ASP A 172 -3.12 11.18 6.87
N GLY A 173 -4.28 11.67 7.25
CA GLY A 173 -5.35 12.07 6.33
C GLY A 173 -6.73 12.06 6.99
N PRO A 174 -7.79 12.36 6.22
CA PRO A 174 -9.15 12.57 6.77
C PRO A 174 -9.74 11.37 7.50
N GLU A 175 -9.33 10.15 7.18
CA GLU A 175 -9.81 8.91 7.82
C GLU A 175 -9.02 8.52 9.07
N PHE A 176 -7.89 9.21 9.34
CA PHE A 176 -7.05 8.95 10.51
C PHE A 176 -7.57 9.70 11.73
N ALA A 177 -7.64 9.03 12.87
CA ALA A 177 -7.93 9.68 14.16
C ALA A 177 -6.75 10.54 14.63
N HIS A 178 -5.54 10.18 14.24
CA HIS A 178 -4.29 10.88 14.52
C HIS A 178 -3.20 10.43 13.53
N ALA A 179 -2.22 11.30 13.29
CA ALA A 179 -1.08 10.95 12.44
C ALA A 179 -0.23 9.83 13.04
N VAL A 180 0.32 8.96 12.17
CA VAL A 180 1.30 7.94 12.57
C VAL A 180 2.69 8.56 12.57
N VAL A 181 3.17 8.93 13.75
CA VAL A 181 4.47 9.60 13.90
C VAL A 181 5.61 8.63 13.61
N HIS A 182 6.53 9.03 12.75
CA HIS A 182 7.65 8.21 12.32
C HIS A 182 8.84 9.08 11.87
N ALA A 183 10.02 8.50 11.88
CA ALA A 183 11.23 9.10 11.33
C ALA A 183 11.77 8.24 10.18
N VAL A 184 12.43 8.88 9.22
CA VAL A 184 13.31 8.21 8.25
C VAL A 184 14.68 8.13 8.88
N THR A 185 15.13 6.93 9.23
CA THR A 185 16.41 6.71 9.92
C THR A 185 17.56 6.40 8.95
N ALA A 186 17.25 5.90 7.77
CA ALA A 186 18.22 5.66 6.72
C ALA A 186 17.53 5.60 5.34
N VAL A 187 18.30 5.81 4.29
CA VAL A 187 17.91 5.57 2.89
C VAL A 187 19.01 4.69 2.29
N GLU A 188 18.65 3.46 1.91
CA GLU A 188 19.61 2.42 1.57
C GLU A 188 19.30 1.77 0.22
N PRO A 189 20.33 1.42 -0.58
CA PRO A 189 20.13 0.64 -1.78
C PRO A 189 19.72 -0.80 -1.45
N HIS A 190 18.81 -1.34 -2.26
CA HIS A 190 18.35 -2.72 -2.20
C HIS A 190 18.38 -3.33 -3.60
N LEU A 191 19.01 -4.49 -3.74
CA LEU A 191 19.02 -5.25 -4.99
C LEU A 191 17.92 -6.31 -4.95
N ALA A 192 16.95 -6.19 -5.84
CA ALA A 192 15.93 -7.22 -5.97
C ALA A 192 16.53 -8.49 -6.59
N PRO A 193 16.17 -9.68 -6.10
CA PRO A 193 16.57 -10.95 -6.71
C PRO A 193 16.15 -11.02 -8.18
N ALA A 194 16.99 -11.63 -9.03
CA ALA A 194 16.73 -11.77 -10.47
C ALA A 194 15.38 -12.42 -10.79
N ARG A 195 14.92 -13.35 -9.94
CA ARG A 195 13.61 -14.01 -10.07
C ARG A 195 12.41 -13.05 -9.96
N PHE A 196 12.62 -11.83 -9.45
CA PHE A 196 11.62 -10.76 -9.35
C PHE A 196 11.91 -9.60 -10.33
N GLY A 197 12.50 -9.93 -11.48
CA GLY A 197 12.84 -8.95 -12.51
C GLY A 197 14.18 -8.25 -12.30
N GLY A 198 14.86 -8.49 -11.16
CA GLY A 198 16.09 -7.81 -10.81
C GLY A 198 15.89 -6.30 -10.66
N GLY A 199 16.97 -5.58 -10.49
CA GLY A 199 16.93 -4.12 -10.46
C GLY A 199 17.45 -3.56 -9.13
N ARG A 200 17.83 -2.30 -9.19
CA ARG A 200 18.27 -1.54 -8.03
C ARG A 200 17.11 -0.67 -7.54
N TYR A 201 16.74 -0.90 -6.31
CA TYR A 201 15.79 -0.09 -5.58
C TYR A 201 16.50 0.70 -4.50
N VAL A 202 15.88 1.77 -4.03
CA VAL A 202 16.29 2.48 -2.83
C VAL A 202 15.12 2.47 -1.86
N VAL A 203 15.40 2.11 -0.62
CA VAL A 203 14.38 1.91 0.42
C VAL A 203 14.65 2.83 1.61
N ALA A 204 13.63 3.55 2.05
CA ALA A 204 13.66 4.33 3.27
C ALA A 204 13.36 3.43 4.49
N ARG A 205 14.27 3.44 5.45
CA ARG A 205 14.07 2.82 6.76
C ARG A 205 13.21 3.74 7.60
N LEU A 206 12.03 3.26 7.96
CA LEU A 206 11.14 3.99 8.84
C LEU A 206 11.17 3.39 10.24
N GLU A 207 11.13 4.24 11.25
CA GLU A 207 10.95 3.85 12.64
C GLU A 207 9.80 4.65 13.25
N ARG A 208 8.98 3.97 14.06
CA ARG A 208 7.96 4.64 14.84
C ARG A 208 8.65 5.50 15.91
N THR A 209 8.20 6.73 16.03
CA THR A 209 8.61 7.63 17.12
C THR A 209 7.40 7.97 17.97
N ASP A 210 7.61 8.20 19.25
CA ASP A 210 6.56 8.71 20.13
C ASP A 210 6.24 10.16 19.72
N ALA A 211 4.98 10.55 19.84
CA ALA A 211 4.59 11.95 19.71
C ALA A 211 5.25 12.74 20.87
N VAL A 212 6.04 13.74 20.52
CA VAL A 212 6.66 14.66 21.51
C VAL A 212 5.61 15.58 22.09
#